data_6784fa2505e45b65a1bf0c50dcb63164
#
_entry.id   6784fa2505e45b65a1bf0c50dcb63164
#
_cell.length_a   1.000
_cell.length_b   1.000
_cell.length_c   1.000
_cell.angle_alpha   90.00
_cell.angle_beta   90.00
_cell.angle_gamma   90.00
#
_symmetry.space_group_name_H-M   'P 1'
#
loop_
_entity.id
_entity.type
_entity.pdbx_description
1 polymer ?
#
loop_
_entity_poly.entity_id
_entity_poly.type
_entity_poly.pdbx_seq_one_letter_code
_entity_poly.pdbx_strand_id
1 'polypeptide(L)'
;MGKVSKMKRKKSKGFTLIELLVVVAIIGILAAIAIPQFAAYRARGFNARVEADARNAATGEEAYFVDNNSYASDCTQLPGFVGSEDVVCTAATQTCASGGAGFTITTSHPDSTFTDCQWDSCPASGQNMVCA
;
A
#
# COMPACT_ATOMS: atom_id res chain seq x y z
N MET A 1 -49.91 51.45 24.81
CA MET A 1 -48.78 51.14 25.73
C MET A 1 -48.27 49.73 25.45
N GLY A 2 -47.21 49.62 24.71
CA GLY A 2 -46.63 48.32 24.35
C GLY A 2 -45.81 47.76 25.50
N LYS A 3 -46.09 46.50 25.94
CA LYS A 3 -45.33 45.77 26.88
C LYS A 3 -44.07 45.29 26.18
N VAL A 4 -42.88 45.83 26.53
CA VAL A 4 -41.59 45.34 26.11
C VAL A 4 -41.31 44.06 26.88
N SER A 5 -41.37 42.90 26.18
CA SER A 5 -41.01 41.62 26.73
C SER A 5 -39.50 41.55 26.92
N LYS A 6 -39.03 41.50 28.18
CA LYS A 6 -37.60 41.27 28.50
C LYS A 6 -37.24 39.84 28.12
N MET A 7 -36.47 39.65 27.05
CA MET A 7 -35.82 38.39 26.74
C MET A 7 -34.81 38.05 27.85
N LYS A 8 -35.09 36.96 28.58
CA LYS A 8 -34.14 36.37 29.53
C LYS A 8 -32.97 35.79 28.74
N ARG A 9 -31.82 36.45 28.77
CA ARG A 9 -30.56 35.87 28.29
C ARG A 9 -30.26 34.62 29.12
N LYS A 10 -30.29 33.43 28.48
CA LYS A 10 -29.75 32.21 29.07
C LYS A 10 -28.25 32.41 29.28
N LYS A 11 -27.81 32.31 30.55
CA LYS A 11 -26.34 32.27 30.84
C LYS A 11 -25.75 31.05 30.16
N SER A 12 -24.94 31.25 29.15
CA SER A 12 -24.09 30.20 28.59
C SER A 12 -23.04 29.80 29.65
N LYS A 13 -23.05 28.54 30.01
CA LYS A 13 -21.97 27.99 30.86
C LYS A 13 -20.71 27.97 30.03
N GLY A 14 -19.70 28.74 30.41
CA GLY A 14 -18.37 28.74 29.80
C GLY A 14 -17.56 27.56 30.28
N PHE A 15 -16.64 27.05 29.44
CA PHE A 15 -15.64 26.06 29.83
C PHE A 15 -14.59 26.66 30.77
N THR A 16 -14.11 25.86 31.71
CA THR A 16 -12.98 26.25 32.56
C THR A 16 -11.65 26.01 31.82
N LEU A 17 -10.64 26.80 32.14
CA LEU A 17 -9.31 26.67 31.56
C LEU A 17 -8.70 25.30 31.85
N ILE A 18 -8.97 24.73 33.02
CA ILE A 18 -8.45 23.42 33.40
C ILE A 18 -9.14 22.27 32.62
N GLU A 19 -10.44 22.36 32.33
CA GLU A 19 -11.13 21.39 31.49
C GLU A 19 -10.52 21.34 30.08
N LEU A 20 -10.22 22.49 29.50
CA LEU A 20 -9.57 22.53 28.21
C LEU A 20 -8.14 21.97 28.27
N LEU A 21 -7.38 22.34 29.31
CA LEU A 21 -5.99 21.94 29.48
C LEU A 21 -5.85 20.41 29.65
N VAL A 22 -6.73 19.78 30.44
CA VAL A 22 -6.75 18.32 30.64
C VAL A 22 -7.07 17.60 29.34
N VAL A 23 -8.03 18.07 28.56
CA VAL A 23 -8.42 17.46 27.28
C VAL A 23 -7.26 17.49 26.29
N VAL A 24 -6.60 18.63 26.10
CA VAL A 24 -5.47 18.72 25.17
C VAL A 24 -4.27 17.88 25.64
N ALA A 25 -4.05 17.77 26.96
CA ALA A 25 -3.01 16.91 27.49
C ALA A 25 -3.27 15.43 27.17
N ILE A 26 -4.52 14.96 27.37
CA ILE A 26 -4.91 13.59 27.04
C ILE A 26 -4.77 13.32 25.53
N ILE A 27 -5.26 14.24 24.68
CA ILE A 27 -5.12 14.11 23.22
C ILE A 27 -3.65 14.05 22.83
N GLY A 28 -2.80 14.88 23.43
CA GLY A 28 -1.35 14.89 23.16
C GLY A 28 -0.70 13.53 23.48
N ILE A 29 -1.04 12.92 24.62
CA ILE A 29 -0.52 11.59 25.00
C ILE A 29 -1.00 10.52 24.02
N LEU A 30 -2.28 10.51 23.67
CA LEU A 30 -2.86 9.54 22.73
C LEU A 30 -2.24 9.71 21.33
N ALA A 31 -2.07 10.94 20.87
CA ALA A 31 -1.46 11.23 19.57
C ALA A 31 0.00 10.79 19.51
N ALA A 32 0.77 10.95 20.58
CA ALA A 32 2.17 10.52 20.66
C ALA A 32 2.34 9.01 20.44
N ILE A 33 1.36 8.20 20.85
CA ILE A 33 1.35 6.75 20.65
C ILE A 33 0.75 6.38 19.29
N ALA A 34 -0.33 7.06 18.88
CA ALA A 34 -1.11 6.69 17.70
C ALA A 34 -0.39 7.02 16.37
N ILE A 35 0.32 8.16 16.29
CA ILE A 35 0.95 8.61 15.04
C ILE A 35 2.00 7.62 14.53
N PRO A 36 3.00 7.17 15.33
CA PRO A 36 3.99 6.21 14.83
C PRO A 36 3.39 4.85 14.46
N GLN A 37 2.36 4.41 15.19
CA GLN A 37 1.65 3.17 14.87
C GLN A 37 0.92 3.28 13.54
N PHE A 38 0.26 4.40 13.29
CA PHE A 38 -0.44 4.63 12.02
C PHE A 38 0.51 4.62 10.82
N ALA A 39 1.69 5.24 10.94
CA ALA A 39 2.74 5.20 9.92
C ALA A 39 3.19 3.76 9.61
N ALA A 40 3.39 2.93 10.64
CA ALA A 40 3.76 1.53 10.48
C ALA A 40 2.65 0.71 9.79
N TYR A 41 1.37 0.97 10.09
CA TYR A 41 0.26 0.31 9.40
C TYR A 41 0.15 0.70 7.93
N ARG A 42 0.36 1.97 7.60
CA ARG A 42 0.39 2.42 6.20
C ARG A 42 1.50 1.73 5.42
N ALA A 43 2.71 1.68 5.95
CA ALA A 43 3.83 1.01 5.31
C ALA A 43 3.54 -0.48 5.04
N ARG A 44 2.93 -1.19 5.99
CA ARG A 44 2.49 -2.58 5.78
C ARG A 44 1.44 -2.70 4.66
N GLY A 45 0.54 -1.73 4.53
CA GLY A 45 -0.44 -1.67 3.45
C GLY A 45 0.22 -1.53 2.08
N PHE A 46 1.25 -0.70 1.95
CA PHE A 46 2.03 -0.57 0.72
C PHE A 46 2.82 -1.83 0.41
N ASN A 47 3.45 -2.45 1.40
CA ASN A 47 4.14 -3.73 1.25
C ASN A 47 3.20 -4.81 0.68
N ALA A 48 1.99 -4.92 1.24
CA ALA A 48 1.00 -5.89 0.78
C ALA A 48 0.58 -5.65 -0.68
N ARG A 49 0.48 -4.39 -1.13
CA ARG A 49 0.19 -4.05 -2.54
C ARG A 49 1.32 -4.50 -3.45
N VAL A 50 2.56 -4.20 -3.11
CA VAL A 50 3.75 -4.58 -3.89
C VAL A 50 3.82 -6.10 -4.05
N GLU A 51 3.62 -6.86 -2.97
CA GLU A 51 3.59 -8.32 -3.01
C GLU A 51 2.42 -8.87 -3.85
N ALA A 52 1.23 -8.30 -3.69
CA ALA A 52 0.04 -8.75 -4.43
C ALA A 52 0.21 -8.49 -5.93
N ASP A 53 0.74 -7.33 -6.31
CA ASP A 53 0.96 -7.00 -7.71
C ASP A 53 2.03 -7.88 -8.34
N ALA A 54 3.10 -8.24 -7.62
CA ALA A 54 4.09 -9.19 -8.10
C ALA A 54 3.47 -10.56 -8.42
N ARG A 55 2.62 -11.07 -7.54
CA ARG A 55 1.89 -12.35 -7.76
C ARG A 55 0.89 -12.27 -8.91
N ASN A 56 0.15 -11.16 -8.99
CA ASN A 56 -0.84 -10.95 -10.05
C ASN A 56 -0.16 -10.82 -11.41
N ALA A 57 0.95 -10.09 -11.49
CA ALA A 57 1.74 -9.98 -12.70
C ALA A 57 2.33 -11.32 -13.12
N ALA A 58 2.85 -12.11 -12.19
CA ALA A 58 3.34 -13.47 -12.47
C ALA A 58 2.23 -14.39 -13.04
N THR A 59 1.01 -14.28 -12.53
CA THR A 59 -0.16 -14.99 -13.09
C THR A 59 -0.48 -14.50 -14.51
N GLY A 60 -0.36 -13.20 -14.75
CA GLY A 60 -0.51 -12.60 -16.08
C GLY A 60 0.53 -13.09 -17.08
N GLU A 61 1.78 -13.30 -16.64
CA GLU A 61 2.85 -13.87 -17.47
C GLU A 61 2.53 -15.30 -17.94
N GLU A 62 2.04 -16.13 -17.06
CA GLU A 62 1.62 -17.49 -17.42
C GLU A 62 0.44 -17.48 -18.41
N ALA A 63 -0.51 -16.56 -18.22
CA ALA A 63 -1.61 -16.38 -19.17
C ALA A 63 -1.10 -15.88 -20.53
N TYR A 64 -0.19 -14.92 -20.55
CA TYR A 64 0.44 -14.41 -21.78
C TYR A 64 1.19 -15.51 -22.53
N PHE A 65 1.90 -16.38 -21.80
CA PHE A 65 2.65 -17.49 -22.39
C PHE A 65 1.76 -18.50 -23.10
N VAL A 66 0.55 -18.77 -22.59
CA VAL A 66 -0.40 -19.67 -23.24
C VAL A 66 -0.78 -19.21 -24.65
N ASP A 67 -0.96 -17.90 -24.82
CA ASP A 67 -1.38 -17.33 -26.09
C ASP A 67 -0.21 -17.05 -27.06
N ASN A 68 0.97 -16.73 -26.55
CA ASN A 68 2.09 -16.21 -27.34
C ASN A 68 3.30 -17.18 -27.42
N ASN A 69 3.32 -18.27 -26.65
CA ASN A 69 4.46 -19.20 -26.47
C ASN A 69 5.77 -18.48 -26.09
N SER A 70 5.67 -17.32 -25.46
CA SER A 70 6.76 -16.50 -24.96
C SER A 70 6.28 -15.68 -23.79
N TYR A 71 7.17 -15.32 -22.89
CA TYR A 71 6.86 -14.39 -21.81
C TYR A 71 6.92 -12.94 -22.25
N ALA A 72 6.16 -12.07 -21.61
CA ALA A 72 6.14 -10.65 -21.89
C ALA A 72 7.43 -9.97 -21.41
N SER A 73 7.78 -8.87 -22.03
CA SER A 73 8.90 -8.01 -21.61
C SER A 73 8.44 -6.75 -20.88
N ASP A 74 7.13 -6.62 -20.67
CA ASP A 74 6.52 -5.45 -20.03
C ASP A 74 5.21 -5.83 -19.36
N CYS A 75 5.00 -5.34 -18.13
CA CYS A 75 3.78 -5.61 -17.37
C CYS A 75 2.50 -5.08 -18.05
N THR A 76 2.60 -4.11 -18.93
CA THR A 76 1.44 -3.57 -19.67
C THR A 76 0.86 -4.54 -20.68
N GLN A 77 1.62 -5.56 -21.08
CA GLN A 77 1.21 -6.59 -22.01
C GLN A 77 0.45 -7.76 -21.35
N LEU A 78 0.46 -7.82 -20.02
CA LEU A 78 -0.06 -8.96 -19.25
C LEU A 78 -1.58 -8.98 -19.24
N PRO A 79 -2.23 -10.07 -19.67
CA PRO A 79 -3.68 -10.19 -19.68
C PRO A 79 -4.28 -10.10 -18.28
N GLY A 80 -5.23 -9.19 -18.08
CA GLY A 80 -5.95 -9.04 -16.83
C GLY A 80 -5.13 -8.43 -15.69
N PHE A 81 -3.88 -8.05 -15.91
CA PHE A 81 -3.09 -7.36 -14.89
C PHE A 81 -3.40 -5.85 -14.90
N VAL A 82 -3.75 -5.36 -13.74
CA VAL A 82 -3.86 -3.91 -13.46
C VAL A 82 -3.08 -3.66 -12.18
N GLY A 83 -1.99 -2.92 -12.29
CA GLY A 83 -1.17 -2.53 -11.14
C GLY A 83 -1.94 -1.65 -10.16
N SER A 84 -1.63 -1.78 -8.89
CA SER A 84 -2.13 -0.88 -7.84
C SER A 84 -1.58 0.54 -8.05
N GLU A 85 -2.29 1.53 -7.49
CA GLU A 85 -1.86 2.93 -7.55
C GLU A 85 -0.44 3.10 -6.96
N ASP A 86 0.41 3.81 -7.68
CA ASP A 86 1.81 4.09 -7.36
C ASP A 86 2.73 2.87 -7.26
N VAL A 87 2.27 1.67 -7.63
CA VAL A 87 3.13 0.50 -7.78
C VAL A 87 3.72 0.48 -9.20
N VAL A 88 5.05 0.51 -9.26
CA VAL A 88 5.79 0.31 -10.50
C VAL A 88 6.01 -1.19 -10.71
N CYS A 89 5.64 -1.70 -11.87
CA CYS A 89 5.87 -3.08 -12.28
C CYS A 89 6.80 -3.12 -13.49
N THR A 90 7.80 -3.98 -13.45
CA THR A 90 8.68 -4.30 -14.58
C THR A 90 8.73 -5.81 -14.79
N ALA A 91 8.63 -6.23 -16.04
CA ALA A 91 8.75 -7.61 -16.46
C ALA A 91 10.01 -7.79 -17.30
N ALA A 92 10.70 -8.91 -17.15
CA ALA A 92 11.85 -9.28 -17.97
C ALA A 92 11.83 -10.77 -18.25
N THR A 93 12.19 -11.14 -19.46
CA THR A 93 12.37 -12.54 -19.86
C THR A 93 13.75 -13.05 -19.48
N GLN A 94 13.85 -14.31 -19.13
CA GLN A 94 15.11 -14.99 -18.79
C GLN A 94 15.16 -16.42 -19.33
N THR A 95 16.34 -17.00 -19.30
CA THR A 95 16.52 -18.44 -19.54
C THR A 95 16.80 -19.12 -18.21
N CYS A 96 16.00 -20.12 -17.87
CA CYS A 96 16.18 -20.91 -16.65
C CYS A 96 17.47 -21.75 -16.72
N ALA A 97 18.05 -22.05 -15.59
CA ALA A 97 19.22 -22.94 -15.50
C ALA A 97 18.94 -24.35 -16.09
N SER A 98 17.66 -24.78 -16.08
CA SER A 98 17.19 -26.02 -16.73
C SER A 98 17.08 -25.93 -18.25
N GLY A 99 17.34 -24.77 -18.86
CA GLY A 99 17.28 -24.53 -20.31
C GLY A 99 15.92 -24.13 -20.87
N GLY A 100 14.91 -23.88 -20.02
CA GLY A 100 13.60 -23.39 -20.43
C GLY A 100 13.49 -21.85 -20.41
N ALA A 101 12.47 -21.31 -21.09
CA ALA A 101 12.11 -19.92 -20.96
C ALA A 101 11.55 -19.61 -19.57
N GLY A 102 11.85 -18.45 -19.04
CA GLY A 102 11.35 -17.97 -17.77
C GLY A 102 11.20 -16.44 -17.76
N PHE A 103 10.73 -15.92 -16.66
CA PHE A 103 10.52 -14.49 -16.46
C PHE A 103 10.85 -14.04 -15.05
N THR A 104 11.09 -12.78 -14.89
CA THR A 104 11.13 -12.09 -13.60
C THR A 104 10.17 -10.92 -13.60
N ILE A 105 9.45 -10.73 -12.49
CA ILE A 105 8.63 -9.55 -12.22
C ILE A 105 9.25 -8.81 -11.06
N THR A 106 9.42 -7.51 -11.20
CA THR A 106 9.86 -6.64 -10.10
C THR A 106 8.79 -5.58 -9.86
N THR A 107 8.34 -5.47 -8.62
CA THR A 107 7.37 -4.46 -8.19
C THR A 107 7.92 -3.63 -7.05
N SER A 108 7.66 -2.33 -7.05
CA SER A 108 8.09 -1.40 -6.01
C SER A 108 7.06 -0.29 -5.79
N HIS A 109 7.08 0.30 -4.59
CA HIS A 109 6.25 1.46 -4.23
C HIS A 109 7.07 2.43 -3.38
N PRO A 110 7.01 3.75 -3.61
CA PRO A 110 7.86 4.74 -2.93
C PRO A 110 7.68 4.76 -1.40
N ASP A 111 6.48 4.45 -0.91
CA ASP A 111 6.17 4.43 0.52
C ASP A 111 6.22 3.02 1.14
N SER A 112 6.64 2.01 0.38
CA SER A 112 6.92 0.67 0.89
C SER A 112 8.18 0.66 1.75
N THR A 113 8.26 -0.23 2.73
CA THR A 113 9.52 -0.53 3.44
C THR A 113 10.42 -1.48 2.66
N PHE A 114 9.87 -2.16 1.67
CA PHE A 114 10.65 -2.93 0.71
C PHE A 114 11.24 -2.00 -0.35
N THR A 115 12.48 -2.23 -0.75
CA THR A 115 13.05 -1.60 -1.93
C THR A 115 12.31 -2.07 -3.17
N ASP A 116 12.14 -3.39 -3.28
CA ASP A 116 11.33 -4.04 -4.31
C ASP A 116 10.86 -5.43 -3.85
N CYS A 117 9.89 -5.99 -4.58
CA CYS A 117 9.56 -7.41 -4.54
C CYS A 117 9.83 -8.01 -5.91
N GLN A 118 10.61 -9.06 -5.95
CA GLN A 118 10.92 -9.78 -7.16
C GLN A 118 10.26 -11.16 -7.15
N TRP A 119 9.53 -11.46 -8.23
CA TRP A 119 9.05 -12.80 -8.57
C TRP A 119 9.96 -13.41 -9.63
N ASP A 120 10.43 -14.61 -9.40
CA ASP A 120 11.28 -15.36 -10.33
C ASP A 120 10.58 -16.69 -10.66
N SER A 121 10.34 -16.95 -11.93
CA SER A 121 9.71 -18.20 -12.39
C SER A 121 10.66 -19.40 -12.31
N CYS A 122 11.97 -19.16 -12.22
CA CYS A 122 13.01 -20.20 -12.14
C CYS A 122 14.00 -19.91 -11.00
N PRO A 123 13.54 -19.84 -9.75
CA PRO A 123 14.40 -19.39 -8.66
C PRO A 123 15.51 -20.40 -8.35
N ALA A 124 16.75 -19.94 -8.30
CA ALA A 124 17.87 -20.74 -7.85
C ALA A 124 17.78 -21.12 -6.36
N SER A 125 17.08 -20.32 -5.58
CA SER A 125 16.87 -20.50 -4.12
C SER A 125 15.69 -21.42 -3.76
N GLY A 126 14.87 -21.80 -4.73
CA GLY A 126 13.62 -22.53 -4.51
C GLY A 126 12.45 -21.69 -4.01
N GLN A 127 12.64 -20.37 -3.87
CA GLN A 127 11.58 -19.40 -3.52
C GLN A 127 11.29 -18.51 -4.72
N ASN A 128 10.04 -18.51 -5.17
CA ASN A 128 9.64 -17.71 -6.33
C ASN A 128 9.56 -16.22 -6.03
N MET A 129 9.33 -15.81 -4.79
CA MET A 129 9.19 -14.40 -4.44
C MET A 129 10.13 -14.02 -3.30
N VAL A 130 10.84 -12.91 -3.49
CA VAL A 130 11.73 -12.30 -2.50
C VAL A 130 11.42 -10.79 -2.47
N CYS A 131 11.16 -10.25 -1.28
CA CYS A 131 11.00 -8.82 -1.04
C CYS A 131 12.13 -8.34 -0.11
N ALA A 132 12.82 -7.28 -0.47
CA ALA A 132 13.96 -6.75 0.27
C ALA A 132 13.88 -5.22 0.46
#